data_27471a0ade6a65e9c40bbdd181df1921
#
_entry.id   27471a0ade6a65e9c40bbdd181df1921
#
_cell.length_a   1.000
_cell.length_b   1.000
_cell.length_c   1.000
_cell.angle_alpha   90.00
_cell.angle_beta   90.00
_cell.angle_gamma   90.00
#
_symmetry.space_group_name_H-M   'P 1'
#
loop_
_entity.id
_entity.type
_entity.pdbx_description
1 polymer ?
#
loop_
_entity_poly.entity_id
_entity_poly.type
_entity_poly.pdbx_seq_one_letter_code
_entity_poly.pdbx_strand_id
1 'polypeptide(L)'
;MKTWRDGLVNPILGDFHIHTCYSDGADTIDAYCQRAKINGLTYIGFTEHVRKKLSYNFSDYLSEIAAARENYPELAILAGCETKVIDRTGNLDAQKSVIDSCDFVTAVFHSFPSSDKETYLEALGAMLTNPVVDIWGHPTLFAERHGFQLNRDEIASIIETCIRSDIIIEINLKYSLPRLEFLKIACTSGAKFIVGSDAHAVDELLNKEQLVKLWKKIIQMC
;
A
#
# COMPACT_ATOMS: atom_id res chain seq x y z
N MET A 1 8.36 -9.81 -14.15
CA MET A 1 7.44 -10.08 -13.01
C MET A 1 8.21 -9.72 -11.76
N LYS A 2 7.68 -8.87 -10.90
CA LYS A 2 8.39 -8.46 -9.68
C LYS A 2 8.39 -9.64 -8.70
N THR A 3 9.57 -10.07 -8.29
CA THR A 3 9.78 -11.31 -7.50
C THR A 3 9.51 -11.15 -5.99
N TRP A 4 9.23 -9.91 -5.53
CA TRP A 4 9.02 -9.66 -4.10
C TRP A 4 7.87 -10.49 -3.52
N ARG A 5 6.83 -10.77 -4.31
CA ARG A 5 5.67 -11.58 -3.89
C ARG A 5 6.03 -13.05 -3.69
N ASP A 6 6.97 -13.58 -4.48
CA ASP A 6 7.41 -14.98 -4.39
C ASP A 6 8.24 -15.24 -3.13
N GLY A 7 8.87 -14.19 -2.59
CA GLY A 7 9.64 -14.24 -1.33
C GLY A 7 8.79 -14.06 -0.06
N LEU A 8 7.50 -13.71 -0.18
CA LEU A 8 6.63 -13.51 0.98
C LEU A 8 6.20 -14.86 1.59
N VAL A 9 7.03 -15.41 2.46
CA VAL A 9 6.73 -16.68 3.15
C VAL A 9 5.61 -16.51 4.20
N ASN A 10 5.46 -15.32 4.79
CA ASN A 10 4.42 -15.04 5.80
C ASN A 10 4.14 -13.53 5.92
N PRO A 11 3.41 -12.91 4.97
CA PRO A 11 3.14 -11.46 4.98
C PRO A 11 2.30 -11.00 6.18
N ILE A 12 1.81 -11.94 6.99
CA ILE A 12 1.03 -11.68 8.20
C ILE A 12 1.79 -10.81 9.21
N LEU A 13 3.12 -10.91 9.25
CA LEU A 13 3.97 -10.15 10.18
C LEU A 13 4.71 -9.00 9.48
N GLY A 14 4.02 -8.29 8.60
CA GLY A 14 4.58 -7.16 7.88
C GLY A 14 3.75 -5.90 7.96
N ASP A 15 4.42 -4.76 7.84
CA ASP A 15 3.83 -3.45 7.64
C ASP A 15 4.31 -2.91 6.29
N PHE A 16 3.38 -2.64 5.37
CA PHE A 16 3.69 -2.36 3.97
C PHE A 16 3.31 -0.93 3.53
N HIS A 17 3.11 -0.02 4.50
CA HIS A 17 2.83 1.37 4.18
C HIS A 17 3.45 2.29 5.23
N ILE A 18 4.63 2.82 4.91
CA ILE A 18 5.48 3.58 5.83
C ILE A 18 6.15 4.71 5.07
N HIS A 19 6.11 5.91 5.67
CA HIS A 19 6.79 7.11 5.18
C HIS A 19 7.93 7.50 6.12
N THR A 20 9.07 7.89 5.53
CA THR A 20 10.25 8.32 6.28
C THR A 20 10.55 9.80 6.06
N CYS A 21 11.63 10.28 6.64
CA CYS A 21 12.11 11.65 6.46
C CYS A 21 12.52 11.99 5.01
N TYR A 22 12.47 11.06 4.09
CA TYR A 22 12.62 11.33 2.65
C TYR A 22 11.41 12.08 2.09
N SER A 23 10.19 11.75 2.52
CA SER A 23 9.00 12.47 2.10
C SER A 23 8.42 13.33 3.23
N ASP A 24 7.54 12.82 4.04
CA ASP A 24 6.82 13.55 5.08
C ASP A 24 6.72 12.80 6.42
N GLY A 25 7.42 11.67 6.56
CA GLY A 25 7.61 11.00 7.83
C GLY A 25 8.67 11.70 8.69
N ALA A 26 8.65 11.42 10.00
CA ALA A 26 9.54 12.04 10.97
C ALA A 26 10.88 11.30 11.12
N ASP A 27 10.92 10.00 10.84
CA ASP A 27 12.02 9.12 11.23
C ASP A 27 12.77 8.53 10.03
N THR A 28 13.98 8.04 10.29
CA THR A 28 14.85 7.43 9.28
C THR A 28 14.48 5.97 9.02
N ILE A 29 14.94 5.42 7.88
CA ILE A 29 14.83 3.99 7.55
C ILE A 29 15.42 3.13 8.66
N ASP A 30 16.60 3.49 9.18
CA ASP A 30 17.26 2.76 10.27
C ASP A 30 16.42 2.73 11.55
N ALA A 31 15.83 3.85 11.95
CA ALA A 31 14.96 3.93 13.13
C ALA A 31 13.73 3.01 12.99
N TYR A 32 13.12 2.97 11.80
CA TYR A 32 12.02 2.05 11.51
C TYR A 32 12.45 0.58 11.54
N CYS A 33 13.63 0.25 11.00
CA CYS A 33 14.15 -1.12 11.04
C CYS A 33 14.43 -1.58 12.48
N GLN A 34 15.02 -0.73 13.31
CA GLN A 34 15.21 -1.01 14.74
C GLN A 34 13.87 -1.25 15.45
N ARG A 35 12.88 -0.38 15.20
CA ARG A 35 11.54 -0.51 15.77
C ARG A 35 10.83 -1.78 15.28
N ALA A 36 10.96 -2.13 14.00
CA ALA A 36 10.38 -3.34 13.43
C ALA A 36 10.88 -4.62 14.12
N LYS A 37 12.18 -4.70 14.44
CA LYS A 37 12.75 -5.80 15.24
C LYS A 37 12.12 -5.87 16.63
N ILE A 38 12.05 -4.74 17.34
CA ILE A 38 11.44 -4.65 18.67
C ILE A 38 9.98 -5.09 18.61
N ASN A 39 9.25 -4.69 17.59
CA ASN A 39 7.85 -5.00 17.37
C ASN A 39 7.61 -6.43 16.87
N GLY A 40 8.68 -7.19 16.56
CA GLY A 40 8.61 -8.59 16.08
C GLY A 40 8.07 -8.73 14.69
N LEU A 41 8.29 -7.73 13.82
CA LEU A 41 7.99 -7.80 12.39
C LEU A 41 9.05 -8.62 11.66
N THR A 42 8.65 -9.25 10.56
CA THR A 42 9.54 -9.96 9.63
C THR A 42 9.62 -9.29 8.26
N TYR A 43 8.69 -8.40 7.96
CA TYR A 43 8.64 -7.60 6.73
C TYR A 43 8.38 -6.14 7.04
N ILE A 44 9.02 -5.26 6.29
CA ILE A 44 8.77 -3.83 6.31
C ILE A 44 8.85 -3.29 4.89
N GLY A 45 7.81 -2.59 4.45
CA GLY A 45 7.72 -1.96 3.14
C GLY A 45 7.63 -0.45 3.26
N PHE A 46 8.66 0.24 2.82
CA PHE A 46 8.66 1.69 2.74
C PHE A 46 7.93 2.15 1.48
N THR A 47 7.10 3.18 1.59
CA THR A 47 6.23 3.68 0.52
C THR A 47 6.34 5.19 0.39
N GLU A 48 7.56 5.69 0.16
CA GLU A 48 7.77 7.12 0.04
C GLU A 48 6.85 7.75 -1.01
N HIS A 49 6.35 8.94 -0.71
CA HIS A 49 5.59 9.71 -1.68
C HIS A 49 6.44 10.04 -2.91
N VAL A 50 6.01 9.58 -4.07
CA VAL A 50 6.62 9.94 -5.33
C VAL A 50 5.69 10.80 -6.19
N ARG A 51 6.32 11.70 -6.96
CA ARG A 51 5.65 12.60 -7.90
C ARG A 51 6.51 12.66 -9.16
N LYS A 52 5.97 13.16 -10.27
CA LYS A 52 6.76 13.43 -11.49
C LYS A 52 7.96 14.33 -11.21
N LYS A 53 7.83 15.24 -10.23
CA LYS A 53 8.94 16.03 -9.68
C LYS A 53 9.13 15.66 -8.22
N LEU A 54 10.22 14.98 -7.90
CA LEU A 54 10.57 14.60 -6.54
C LEU A 54 11.14 15.79 -5.76
N SER A 55 10.90 15.80 -4.45
CA SER A 55 11.49 16.74 -3.50
C SER A 55 12.81 16.24 -2.89
N TYR A 56 13.15 14.98 -3.13
CA TYR A 56 14.33 14.30 -2.62
C TYR A 56 15.01 13.47 -3.71
N ASN A 57 16.23 13.01 -3.44
CA ASN A 57 16.96 12.13 -4.34
C ASN A 57 16.54 10.67 -4.12
N PHE A 58 15.84 10.08 -5.09
CA PHE A 58 15.34 8.70 -4.99
C PHE A 58 16.48 7.66 -4.95
N SER A 59 17.64 7.95 -5.55
CA SER A 59 18.79 7.03 -5.48
C SER A 59 19.40 6.97 -4.07
N ASP A 60 19.35 8.06 -3.30
CA ASP A 60 19.81 8.06 -1.91
C ASP A 60 18.89 7.20 -1.04
N TYR A 61 17.58 7.31 -1.24
CA TYR A 61 16.59 6.41 -0.59
C TYR A 61 16.89 4.93 -0.90
N LEU A 62 17.10 4.57 -2.16
CA LEU A 62 17.42 3.19 -2.54
C LEU A 62 18.76 2.71 -1.94
N SER A 63 19.74 3.60 -1.86
CA SER A 63 21.04 3.28 -1.27
C SER A 63 20.92 3.02 0.24
N GLU A 64 20.09 3.80 0.94
CA GLU A 64 19.85 3.60 2.37
C GLU A 64 19.06 2.29 2.62
N ILE A 65 18.08 1.97 1.76
CA ILE A 65 17.38 0.66 1.80
C ILE A 65 18.39 -0.50 1.60
N ALA A 66 19.33 -0.36 0.65
CA ALA A 66 20.33 -1.39 0.41
C ALA A 66 21.23 -1.59 1.65
N ALA A 67 21.69 -0.50 2.27
CA ALA A 67 22.46 -0.56 3.51
C ALA A 67 21.63 -1.16 4.68
N ALA A 68 20.35 -0.82 4.78
CA ALA A 68 19.47 -1.39 5.80
C ALA A 68 19.30 -2.90 5.63
N ARG A 69 19.20 -3.41 4.40
CA ARG A 69 19.14 -4.86 4.12
C ARG A 69 20.39 -5.60 4.60
N GLU A 70 21.56 -4.98 4.49
CA GLU A 70 22.81 -5.56 5.00
C GLU A 70 22.87 -5.52 6.54
N ASN A 71 22.38 -4.45 7.16
CA ASN A 71 22.41 -4.25 8.60
C ASN A 71 21.35 -5.08 9.36
N TYR A 72 20.24 -5.44 8.69
CA TYR A 72 19.09 -6.15 9.26
C TYR A 72 18.72 -7.39 8.45
N PRO A 73 19.61 -8.39 8.35
CA PRO A 73 19.42 -9.56 7.47
C PRO A 73 18.24 -10.46 7.89
N GLU A 74 17.74 -10.31 9.11
CA GLU A 74 16.55 -11.00 9.61
C GLU A 74 15.22 -10.33 9.20
N LEU A 75 15.28 -9.09 8.66
CA LEU A 75 14.11 -8.32 8.26
C LEU A 75 14.06 -8.22 6.74
N ALA A 76 12.97 -8.66 6.14
CA ALA A 76 12.75 -8.46 4.72
C ALA A 76 12.32 -7.01 4.47
N ILE A 77 13.23 -6.19 3.95
CA ILE A 77 13.04 -4.76 3.72
C ILE A 77 12.73 -4.53 2.24
N LEU A 78 11.60 -3.89 1.95
CA LEU A 78 11.13 -3.61 0.60
C LEU A 78 11.14 -2.11 0.30
N ALA A 79 11.69 -1.75 -0.86
CA ALA A 79 11.68 -0.39 -1.39
C ALA A 79 10.44 -0.20 -2.27
N GLY A 80 9.37 0.28 -1.70
CA GLY A 80 8.17 0.65 -2.44
C GLY A 80 8.09 2.14 -2.71
N CYS A 81 7.01 2.53 -3.38
CA CYS A 81 6.60 3.93 -3.50
C CYS A 81 5.10 4.07 -3.43
N GLU A 82 4.63 5.20 -2.91
CA GLU A 82 3.25 5.62 -2.99
C GLU A 82 3.09 6.71 -4.04
N THR A 83 2.22 6.47 -5.01
CA THR A 83 1.94 7.41 -6.09
C THR A 83 0.45 7.62 -6.28
N LYS A 84 0.06 8.86 -6.57
CA LYS A 84 -1.36 9.19 -6.79
C LYS A 84 -1.78 8.99 -8.24
N VAL A 85 -3.02 8.58 -8.43
CA VAL A 85 -3.72 8.64 -9.71
C VAL A 85 -4.04 10.10 -10.03
N ILE A 86 -3.76 10.54 -11.27
CA ILE A 86 -3.89 11.96 -11.68
C ILE A 86 -4.97 12.24 -12.70
N ASP A 87 -5.52 11.21 -13.35
CA ASP A 87 -6.56 11.36 -14.36
C ASP A 87 -7.45 10.12 -14.48
N ARG A 88 -8.52 10.23 -15.27
CA ARG A 88 -9.51 9.18 -15.50
C ARG A 88 -8.96 7.94 -16.23
N THR A 89 -7.79 8.04 -16.84
CA THR A 89 -7.14 6.92 -17.53
C THR A 89 -6.20 6.11 -16.63
N GLY A 90 -6.16 6.43 -15.33
CA GLY A 90 -5.35 5.72 -14.34
C GLY A 90 -3.86 6.04 -14.39
N ASN A 91 -3.47 7.16 -15.03
CA ASN A 91 -2.09 7.60 -15.05
C ASN A 91 -1.61 7.96 -13.65
N LEU A 92 -0.35 7.61 -13.37
CA LEU A 92 0.29 7.84 -12.07
C LEU A 92 1.17 9.09 -12.09
N ASP A 93 1.22 9.80 -10.97
CA ASP A 93 2.10 10.95 -10.75
C ASP A 93 3.51 10.50 -10.36
N ALA A 94 4.16 9.72 -11.22
CA ALA A 94 5.51 9.21 -10.99
C ALA A 94 6.30 9.15 -12.29
N GLN A 95 7.64 9.21 -12.17
CA GLN A 95 8.53 8.94 -13.30
C GLN A 95 8.66 7.43 -13.48
N LYS A 96 8.73 6.99 -14.74
CA LYS A 96 8.90 5.56 -15.06
C LYS A 96 10.15 4.97 -14.42
N SER A 97 11.26 5.70 -14.40
CA SER A 97 12.51 5.27 -13.77
C SER A 97 12.38 4.99 -12.28
N VAL A 98 11.57 5.77 -11.56
CA VAL A 98 11.26 5.56 -10.15
C VAL A 98 10.45 4.28 -9.97
N ILE A 99 9.37 4.13 -10.74
CA ILE A 99 8.52 2.92 -10.72
C ILE A 99 9.33 1.66 -11.00
N ASP A 100 10.19 1.70 -12.03
CA ASP A 100 11.02 0.56 -12.43
C ASP A 100 12.07 0.16 -11.37
N SER A 101 12.42 1.09 -10.47
CA SER A 101 13.41 0.87 -9.41
C SER A 101 12.78 0.39 -8.08
N CYS A 102 11.46 0.42 -7.97
CA CYS A 102 10.75 -0.06 -6.79
C CYS A 102 10.53 -1.57 -6.81
N ASP A 103 10.55 -2.21 -5.65
CA ASP A 103 10.08 -3.58 -5.48
C ASP A 103 8.57 -3.67 -5.72
N PHE A 104 7.81 -2.68 -5.24
CA PHE A 104 6.36 -2.59 -5.42
C PHE A 104 5.87 -1.14 -5.53
N VAL A 105 4.70 -0.97 -6.12
CA VAL A 105 4.04 0.32 -6.32
C VAL A 105 2.66 0.32 -5.68
N THR A 106 2.47 1.21 -4.73
CA THR A 106 1.17 1.51 -4.11
C THR A 106 0.52 2.69 -4.82
N ALA A 107 -0.63 2.46 -5.44
CA ALA A 107 -1.40 3.52 -6.10
C ALA A 107 -2.57 3.98 -5.23
N VAL A 108 -2.77 5.29 -5.17
CA VAL A 108 -3.72 5.94 -4.25
C VAL A 108 -4.48 7.10 -4.89
N PHE A 109 -5.59 7.49 -4.26
CA PHE A 109 -6.36 8.69 -4.62
C PHE A 109 -6.30 9.71 -3.48
N HIS A 110 -5.23 10.52 -3.42
CA HIS A 110 -5.12 11.62 -2.44
C HIS A 110 -5.87 12.87 -2.88
N SER A 111 -5.57 13.34 -4.10
CA SER A 111 -6.16 14.53 -4.72
C SER A 111 -6.43 14.20 -6.18
N PHE A 112 -7.57 13.66 -6.43
CA PHE A 112 -8.01 13.37 -7.79
C PHE A 112 -8.78 14.57 -8.35
N PRO A 113 -8.60 14.96 -9.64
CA PRO A 113 -9.11 16.23 -10.18
C PRO A 113 -10.60 16.17 -10.58
N SER A 114 -11.38 15.33 -9.92
CA SER A 114 -12.83 15.23 -10.14
C SER A 114 -13.53 14.88 -8.83
N SER A 115 -14.69 15.50 -8.60
CA SER A 115 -15.63 15.17 -7.52
C SER A 115 -16.83 14.36 -8.04
N ASP A 116 -16.74 13.81 -9.24
CA ASP A 116 -17.77 12.97 -9.85
C ASP A 116 -17.47 11.50 -9.63
N LYS A 117 -18.48 10.75 -9.15
CA LYS A 117 -18.36 9.32 -8.83
C LYS A 117 -18.02 8.45 -10.04
N GLU A 118 -18.66 8.73 -11.20
CA GLU A 118 -18.45 7.94 -12.41
C GLU A 118 -17.01 8.08 -12.91
N THR A 119 -16.51 9.30 -12.97
CA THR A 119 -15.11 9.60 -13.32
C THR A 119 -14.13 8.94 -12.34
N TYR A 120 -14.44 8.91 -11.04
CA TYR A 120 -13.63 8.21 -10.06
C TYR A 120 -13.62 6.69 -10.30
N LEU A 121 -14.77 6.09 -10.59
CA LEU A 121 -14.86 4.64 -10.85
C LEU A 121 -14.15 4.25 -12.14
N GLU A 122 -14.22 5.08 -13.19
CA GLU A 122 -13.43 4.89 -14.42
C GLU A 122 -11.92 4.91 -14.11
N ALA A 123 -11.46 5.95 -13.40
CA ALA A 123 -10.05 6.08 -13.00
C ALA A 123 -9.58 4.92 -12.10
N LEU A 124 -10.43 4.49 -11.18
CA LEU A 124 -10.16 3.33 -10.31
C LEU A 124 -10.01 2.05 -11.14
N GLY A 125 -10.94 1.77 -12.05
CA GLY A 125 -10.86 0.61 -12.95
C GLY A 125 -9.60 0.63 -13.82
N ALA A 126 -9.24 1.80 -14.36
CA ALA A 126 -8.03 1.98 -15.15
C ALA A 126 -6.76 1.77 -14.30
N MET A 127 -6.71 2.31 -13.07
CA MET A 127 -5.61 2.11 -12.13
C MET A 127 -5.47 0.63 -11.75
N LEU A 128 -6.56 -0.07 -11.44
CA LEU A 128 -6.55 -1.48 -11.07
C LEU A 128 -6.12 -2.42 -12.21
N THR A 129 -6.18 -1.97 -13.45
CA THR A 129 -5.69 -2.72 -14.62
C THR A 129 -4.31 -2.25 -15.10
N ASN A 130 -3.71 -1.28 -14.44
CA ASN A 130 -2.40 -0.77 -14.79
C ASN A 130 -1.30 -1.76 -14.33
N PRO A 131 -0.50 -2.34 -15.25
CA PRO A 131 0.43 -3.44 -14.93
C PRO A 131 1.60 -3.03 -14.01
N VAL A 132 1.81 -1.74 -13.76
CA VAL A 132 2.86 -1.28 -12.85
C VAL A 132 2.39 -1.17 -11.41
N VAL A 133 1.06 -1.21 -11.17
CA VAL A 133 0.48 -1.13 -9.84
C VAL A 133 0.48 -2.51 -9.20
N ASP A 134 0.94 -2.59 -7.97
CA ASP A 134 0.94 -3.81 -7.17
C ASP A 134 -0.13 -3.78 -6.07
N ILE A 135 -0.30 -2.61 -5.46
CA ILE A 135 -1.14 -2.43 -4.27
C ILE A 135 -2.09 -1.25 -4.50
N TRP A 136 -3.36 -1.45 -4.13
CA TRP A 136 -4.30 -0.35 -3.97
C TRP A 136 -4.26 0.14 -2.54
N GLY A 137 -3.62 1.31 -2.32
CA GLY A 137 -3.43 1.92 -1.01
C GLY A 137 -4.68 2.60 -0.49
N HIS A 138 -4.89 2.58 0.85
CA HIS A 138 -6.07 3.07 1.59
C HIS A 138 -7.36 3.08 0.75
N PRO A 139 -7.78 1.86 0.33
CA PRO A 139 -8.88 1.68 -0.61
C PRO A 139 -10.15 2.34 -0.08
N THR A 140 -10.92 2.95 -1.01
CA THR A 140 -12.15 3.70 -0.74
C THR A 140 -12.02 5.04 -0.01
N LEU A 141 -10.81 5.45 0.45
CA LEU A 141 -10.62 6.72 1.16
C LEU A 141 -11.17 7.93 0.38
N PHE A 142 -10.88 7.99 -0.91
CA PHE A 142 -11.37 9.07 -1.77
C PHE A 142 -12.90 9.08 -1.87
N ALA A 143 -13.50 7.90 -2.09
CA ALA A 143 -14.94 7.75 -2.15
C ALA A 143 -15.62 8.21 -0.85
N GLU A 144 -15.07 7.82 0.31
CA GLU A 144 -15.61 8.22 1.61
C GLU A 144 -15.50 9.75 1.83
N ARG A 145 -14.35 10.35 1.50
CA ARG A 145 -14.12 11.79 1.64
C ARG A 145 -15.05 12.64 0.76
N HIS A 146 -15.49 12.08 -0.38
CA HIS A 146 -16.40 12.76 -1.32
C HIS A 146 -17.87 12.30 -1.17
N GLY A 147 -18.17 11.46 -0.17
CA GLY A 147 -19.53 10.98 0.08
C GLY A 147 -20.05 10.01 -0.99
N PHE A 148 -19.17 9.37 -1.78
CA PHE A 148 -19.57 8.40 -2.78
C PHE A 148 -19.95 7.09 -2.11
N GLN A 149 -21.22 6.73 -2.20
CA GLN A 149 -21.73 5.44 -1.76
C GLN A 149 -21.45 4.39 -2.84
N LEU A 150 -20.59 3.42 -2.54
CA LEU A 150 -20.39 2.26 -3.41
C LEU A 150 -21.46 1.21 -3.09
N ASN A 151 -22.26 0.86 -4.07
CA ASN A 151 -23.22 -0.23 -3.91
C ASN A 151 -22.52 -1.60 -4.01
N ARG A 152 -23.27 -2.67 -3.69
CA ARG A 152 -22.71 -4.02 -3.63
C ARG A 152 -22.18 -4.51 -4.97
N ASP A 153 -22.83 -4.17 -6.07
CA ASP A 153 -22.41 -4.59 -7.42
C ASP A 153 -21.13 -3.86 -7.84
N GLU A 154 -21.02 -2.57 -7.52
CA GLU A 154 -19.77 -1.79 -7.73
C GLU A 154 -18.61 -2.37 -6.92
N ILE A 155 -18.83 -2.70 -5.64
CA ILE A 155 -17.83 -3.34 -4.79
C ILE A 155 -17.40 -4.69 -5.38
N ALA A 156 -18.35 -5.52 -5.79
CA ALA A 156 -18.05 -6.82 -6.38
C ALA A 156 -17.23 -6.70 -7.67
N SER A 157 -17.59 -5.75 -8.56
CA SER A 157 -16.88 -5.49 -9.80
C SER A 157 -15.44 -4.98 -9.57
N ILE A 158 -15.26 -4.10 -8.58
CA ILE A 158 -13.93 -3.61 -8.17
C ILE A 158 -13.07 -4.78 -7.68
N ILE A 159 -13.61 -5.62 -6.80
CA ILE A 159 -12.89 -6.77 -6.23
C ILE A 159 -12.54 -7.79 -7.33
N GLU A 160 -13.47 -8.10 -8.24
CA GLU A 160 -13.20 -8.97 -9.40
C GLU A 160 -12.05 -8.41 -10.25
N THR A 161 -12.02 -7.10 -10.46
CA THR A 161 -10.93 -6.45 -11.18
C THR A 161 -9.60 -6.57 -10.45
N CYS A 162 -9.58 -6.38 -9.12
CA CYS A 162 -8.38 -6.60 -8.30
C CYS A 162 -7.85 -8.04 -8.45
N ILE A 163 -8.74 -9.04 -8.36
CA ILE A 163 -8.37 -10.45 -8.48
C ILE A 163 -7.81 -10.77 -9.87
N ARG A 164 -8.49 -10.34 -10.92
CA ARG A 164 -8.09 -10.58 -12.32
C ARG A 164 -6.75 -9.92 -12.67
N SER A 165 -6.49 -8.74 -12.14
CA SER A 165 -5.27 -7.96 -12.39
C SER A 165 -4.16 -8.23 -11.37
N ASP A 166 -4.38 -9.17 -10.43
CA ASP A 166 -3.43 -9.50 -9.35
C ASP A 166 -3.06 -8.32 -8.44
N ILE A 167 -4.01 -7.38 -8.25
CA ILE A 167 -3.83 -6.24 -7.34
C ILE A 167 -4.07 -6.70 -5.90
N ILE A 168 -3.15 -6.32 -5.00
CA ILE A 168 -3.29 -6.54 -3.58
C ILE A 168 -4.06 -5.36 -2.96
N ILE A 169 -5.05 -5.65 -2.13
CA ILE A 169 -5.85 -4.64 -1.44
C ILE A 169 -5.19 -4.36 -0.08
N GLU A 170 -4.86 -3.11 0.18
CA GLU A 170 -4.35 -2.72 1.48
C GLU A 170 -5.45 -2.73 2.54
N ILE A 171 -5.14 -3.26 3.72
CA ILE A 171 -5.88 -3.00 4.95
C ILE A 171 -5.13 -1.88 5.67
N ASN A 172 -5.59 -0.66 5.48
CA ASN A 172 -4.98 0.54 6.03
C ASN A 172 -5.54 0.82 7.43
N LEU A 173 -4.66 0.81 8.44
CA LEU A 173 -5.10 0.96 9.82
C LEU A 173 -5.28 2.41 10.25
N LYS A 174 -4.58 3.36 9.64
CA LYS A 174 -4.74 4.79 9.92
C LYS A 174 -6.18 5.27 9.66
N TYR A 175 -6.76 4.83 8.53
CA TYR A 175 -8.12 5.21 8.15
C TYR A 175 -9.15 4.11 8.46
N SER A 176 -8.72 2.94 8.94
CA SER A 176 -9.58 1.76 9.15
C SER A 176 -10.31 1.34 7.89
N LEU A 177 -9.60 1.24 6.78
CA LEU A 177 -10.10 0.93 5.43
C LEU A 177 -9.51 -0.38 4.88
N PRO A 178 -10.24 -1.06 3.98
CA PRO A 178 -11.63 -0.81 3.59
C PRO A 178 -12.61 -1.17 4.72
N ARG A 179 -13.84 -0.67 4.63
CA ARG A 179 -14.89 -0.97 5.64
C ARG A 179 -15.29 -2.44 5.64
N LEU A 180 -15.91 -2.86 6.75
CA LEU A 180 -16.22 -4.27 7.03
C LEU A 180 -17.02 -4.95 5.91
N GLU A 181 -17.98 -4.26 5.30
CA GLU A 181 -18.78 -4.84 4.21
C GLU A 181 -17.92 -5.15 2.99
N PHE A 182 -17.07 -4.21 2.58
CA PHE A 182 -16.09 -4.40 1.51
C PHE A 182 -15.14 -5.56 1.82
N LEU A 183 -14.57 -5.58 3.04
CA LEU A 183 -13.66 -6.66 3.48
C LEU A 183 -14.32 -8.04 3.39
N LYS A 184 -15.56 -8.18 3.82
CA LYS A 184 -16.30 -9.46 3.74
C LYS A 184 -16.45 -9.93 2.30
N ILE A 185 -16.88 -9.05 1.39
CA ILE A 185 -17.03 -9.41 -0.02
C ILE A 185 -15.67 -9.77 -0.62
N ALA A 186 -14.64 -8.96 -0.38
CA ALA A 186 -13.31 -9.20 -0.93
C ALA A 186 -12.70 -10.52 -0.43
N CYS A 187 -12.86 -10.80 0.85
CA CYS A 187 -12.38 -12.01 1.48
C CYS A 187 -13.04 -13.27 0.91
N THR A 188 -14.38 -13.27 0.87
CA THR A 188 -15.15 -14.42 0.32
C THR A 188 -14.94 -14.62 -1.18
N SER A 189 -14.49 -13.58 -1.90
CA SER A 189 -14.14 -13.66 -3.33
C SER A 189 -12.69 -14.10 -3.58
N GLY A 190 -11.85 -14.26 -2.55
CA GLY A 190 -10.46 -14.68 -2.67
C GLY A 190 -9.48 -13.58 -3.05
N ALA A 191 -9.80 -12.31 -2.75
CA ALA A 191 -8.88 -11.20 -2.94
C ALA A 191 -7.64 -11.33 -2.03
N LYS A 192 -6.51 -10.79 -2.47
CA LYS A 192 -5.26 -10.75 -1.71
C LYS A 192 -5.18 -9.48 -0.87
N PHE A 193 -4.64 -9.60 0.33
CA PHE A 193 -4.49 -8.48 1.26
C PHE A 193 -3.07 -8.35 1.80
N ILE A 194 -2.69 -7.14 2.12
CA ILE A 194 -1.59 -6.78 3.01
C ILE A 194 -2.07 -5.77 4.04
N VAL A 195 -1.27 -5.53 5.06
CA VAL A 195 -1.57 -4.53 6.10
C VAL A 195 -0.59 -3.37 5.99
N GLY A 196 -1.10 -2.15 6.07
CA GLY A 196 -0.34 -0.91 6.16
C GLY A 196 -0.77 -0.08 7.35
N SER A 197 0.21 0.40 8.14
CA SER A 197 -0.05 1.39 9.19
C SER A 197 -0.28 2.78 8.63
N ASP A 198 0.33 3.08 7.49
CA ASP A 198 0.47 4.44 6.94
C ASP A 198 1.22 5.33 7.97
N ALA A 199 2.28 4.72 8.56
CA ALA A 199 3.07 5.33 9.61
C ALA A 199 3.92 6.49 9.09
N HIS A 200 3.91 7.59 9.82
CA HIS A 200 4.75 8.77 9.59
C HIS A 200 5.71 9.03 10.77
N ALA A 201 5.63 8.19 11.81
CA ALA A 201 6.56 8.14 12.92
C ALA A 201 6.73 6.70 13.41
N VAL A 202 7.89 6.36 13.97
CA VAL A 202 8.21 4.98 14.43
C VAL A 202 7.23 4.44 15.47
N ASP A 203 6.59 5.30 16.24
CA ASP A 203 5.62 4.90 17.26
C ASP A 203 4.27 4.45 16.65
N GLU A 204 4.02 4.79 15.39
CA GLU A 204 2.83 4.37 14.63
C GLU A 204 3.02 2.99 13.97
N LEU A 205 4.27 2.47 13.94
CA LEU A 205 4.58 1.19 13.33
C LEU A 205 3.86 0.04 14.05
N LEU A 206 3.25 -0.84 13.30
CA LEU A 206 2.54 -2.01 13.82
C LEU A 206 3.47 -2.94 14.58
N ASN A 207 2.89 -3.70 15.51
CA ASN A 207 3.58 -4.80 16.17
C ASN A 207 2.92 -6.15 15.88
N LYS A 208 3.66 -7.21 16.14
CA LYS A 208 3.24 -8.61 15.93
C LYS A 208 1.89 -8.92 16.56
N GLU A 209 1.64 -8.42 17.77
CA GLU A 209 0.39 -8.73 18.49
C GLU A 209 -0.83 -8.12 17.77
N GLN A 210 -0.72 -6.84 17.37
CA GLN A 210 -1.74 -6.15 16.60
C GLN A 210 -2.04 -6.87 15.28
N LEU A 211 -1.00 -7.26 14.55
CA LEU A 211 -1.13 -7.98 13.28
C LEU A 211 -1.79 -9.35 13.45
N VAL A 212 -1.34 -10.15 14.40
CA VAL A 212 -1.94 -11.46 14.68
C VAL A 212 -3.41 -11.33 15.07
N LYS A 213 -3.77 -10.33 15.89
CA LYS A 213 -5.16 -10.06 16.28
C LYS A 213 -6.01 -9.64 15.06
N LEU A 214 -5.46 -8.80 14.20
CA LEU A 214 -6.13 -8.36 12.97
C LEU A 214 -6.41 -9.54 12.04
N TRP A 215 -5.38 -10.32 11.73
CA TRP A 215 -5.51 -11.47 10.83
C TRP A 215 -6.47 -12.54 11.34
N LYS A 216 -6.49 -12.80 12.66
CA LYS A 216 -7.50 -13.69 13.26
C LYS A 216 -8.92 -13.20 13.01
N LYS A 217 -9.17 -11.88 13.11
CA LYS A 217 -10.50 -11.32 12.80
C LYS A 217 -10.86 -11.46 11.32
N ILE A 218 -9.90 -11.21 10.42
CA ILE A 218 -10.12 -11.33 8.97
C ILE A 218 -10.46 -12.78 8.60
N ILE A 219 -9.67 -13.74 9.07
CA ILE A 219 -9.89 -15.17 8.81
C ILE A 219 -11.26 -15.63 9.31
N GLN A 220 -11.74 -15.09 10.43
CA GLN A 220 -13.08 -15.42 10.94
C GLN A 220 -14.23 -14.82 10.11
N MET A 221 -13.93 -13.83 9.26
CA MET A 221 -14.93 -13.19 8.37
C MET A 221 -15.02 -13.87 7.00
N CYS A 222 -13.94 -14.55 6.58
CA CYS A 222 -13.87 -15.33 5.37
C CYS A 222 -14.47 -16.71 5.57
#